data_85eb010498d5e65c41c473ade2592a66
#
_entry.id   85eb010498d5e65c41c473ade2592a66
#
_cell.length_a   1.000
_cell.length_b   1.000
_cell.length_c   1.000
_cell.angle_alpha   90.00
_cell.angle_beta   90.00
_cell.angle_gamma   90.00
#
_symmetry.space_group_name_H-M   'P 1'
#
loop_
_entity.id
_entity.type
_entity.pdbx_description
1 polymer ?
#
loop_
_entity_poly.entity_id
_entity_poly.type
_entity_poly.pdbx_seq_one_letter_code
_entity_poly.pdbx_strand_id
1 'polypeptide(L)'
;MSTDFEGAAFALWQSWETHRQAFGPILEPAFEENQEARVLLIDALNHISRREVKQGMELLKKLAPFCAYDEDRAAWAFFTGLCFEMAGAREQMLQWYQRAGEIGHRFYLPYLKLAKAAHASARFKEAKGYYETAVDCLLEMPDQDRDERMLGSAYTNLTSCLTMLHQYPAAEAAWKEAQRYTLQPGADAAAAILYAAIGDAEKVAVHMERLEKSYPAYAARTREMTRQILSGTHPAFPRENET
;
A
#
# COMPACT_ATOMS: atom_id res chain seq x y z
N MET A 1 25.52 36.54 7.94
CA MET A 1 24.18 36.08 8.40
C MET A 1 23.26 35.58 7.27
N SER A 2 23.57 35.79 5.99
CA SER A 2 22.74 35.41 4.82
C SER A 2 22.88 33.93 4.43
N THR A 3 24.07 33.36 4.51
CA THR A 3 24.40 32.00 4.01
C THR A 3 23.77 30.85 4.84
N ASP A 4 23.47 31.10 6.11
CA ASP A 4 22.89 30.08 7.00
C ASP A 4 21.39 29.90 6.76
N PHE A 5 20.68 30.96 6.40
CA PHE A 5 19.24 30.92 6.09
C PHE A 5 18.95 30.25 4.74
N GLU A 6 19.75 30.54 3.71
CA GLU A 6 19.60 29.89 2.41
C GLU A 6 19.92 28.40 2.47
N GLY A 7 20.94 28.00 3.25
CA GLY A 7 21.27 26.60 3.49
C GLY A 7 20.17 25.85 4.22
N ALA A 8 19.55 26.44 5.23
CA ALA A 8 18.45 25.85 5.97
C ALA A 8 17.18 25.72 5.11
N ALA A 9 16.86 26.72 4.31
CA ALA A 9 15.72 26.69 3.39
C ALA A 9 15.91 25.62 2.30
N PHE A 10 17.12 25.48 1.77
CA PHE A 10 17.45 24.44 0.78
C PHE A 10 17.36 23.02 1.36
N ALA A 11 17.86 22.80 2.58
CA ALA A 11 17.75 21.52 3.27
C ALA A 11 16.29 21.14 3.54
N LEU A 12 15.47 22.10 3.94
CA LEU A 12 14.03 21.91 4.14
C LEU A 12 13.32 21.52 2.84
N TRP A 13 13.65 22.21 1.73
CA TRP A 13 13.11 21.90 0.41
C TRP A 13 13.51 20.50 -0.06
N GLN A 14 14.78 20.11 0.06
CA GLN A 14 15.24 18.76 -0.28
C GLN A 14 14.53 17.70 0.53
N SER A 15 14.32 17.94 1.81
CA SER A 15 13.59 17.02 2.69
C SER A 15 12.12 16.91 2.27
N TRP A 16 11.46 18.02 1.94
CA TRP A 16 10.11 18.03 1.41
C TRP A 16 9.99 17.19 0.14
N GLU A 17 10.85 17.41 -0.86
CA GLU A 17 10.84 16.66 -2.12
C GLU A 17 11.06 15.15 -1.89
N THR A 18 11.91 14.77 -0.95
CA THR A 18 12.13 13.37 -0.60
C THR A 18 10.85 12.71 -0.05
N HIS A 19 10.15 13.39 0.84
CA HIS A 19 8.91 12.87 1.42
C HIS A 19 7.74 12.96 0.45
N ARG A 20 7.70 13.98 -0.41
CA ARG A 20 6.70 14.14 -1.46
C ARG A 20 6.67 12.94 -2.42
N GLN A 21 7.82 12.39 -2.79
CA GLN A 21 7.88 11.18 -3.63
C GLN A 21 7.17 9.97 -3.00
N ALA A 22 7.17 9.86 -1.67
CA ALA A 22 6.56 8.74 -0.96
C ALA A 22 5.10 9.02 -0.53
N PHE A 23 4.77 10.27 -0.26
CA PHE A 23 3.52 10.66 0.42
C PHE A 23 2.84 11.88 -0.22
N GLY A 24 3.15 12.22 -1.48
CA GLY A 24 2.64 13.41 -2.17
C GLY A 24 1.14 13.65 -1.99
N PRO A 25 0.28 12.67 -2.26
CA PRO A 25 -1.17 12.85 -2.15
C PRO A 25 -1.68 13.23 -0.76
N ILE A 26 -0.88 12.97 0.28
CA ILE A 26 -1.20 13.37 1.66
C ILE A 26 -0.49 14.67 2.03
N LEU A 27 0.76 14.86 1.55
CA LEU A 27 1.59 15.99 1.94
C LEU A 27 1.22 17.28 1.21
N GLU A 28 0.85 17.21 -0.05
CA GLU A 28 0.60 18.39 -0.86
C GLU A 28 -0.53 19.27 -0.31
N PRO A 29 -1.72 18.73 0.04
CA PRO A 29 -2.77 19.53 0.60
C PRO A 29 -2.59 19.82 2.10
N ALA A 30 -1.75 19.04 2.81
CA ALA A 30 -1.65 19.17 4.25
C ALA A 30 -0.89 20.46 4.66
N PHE A 31 -1.50 21.23 5.55
CA PHE A 31 -0.92 22.46 6.13
C PHE A 31 -0.48 23.49 5.08
N GLU A 32 -1.19 23.58 3.95
CA GLU A 32 -0.84 24.44 2.82
C GLU A 32 -0.70 25.91 3.24
N GLU A 33 -1.61 26.36 4.10
CA GLU A 33 -1.64 27.75 4.59
C GLU A 33 -0.79 27.98 5.85
N ASN A 34 -0.17 26.92 6.43
CA ASN A 34 0.56 27.02 7.70
C ASN A 34 2.02 26.53 7.57
N GLN A 35 2.92 27.45 7.30
CA GLN A 35 4.34 27.12 7.12
C GLN A 35 5.01 26.56 8.39
N GLU A 36 4.63 27.01 9.57
CA GLU A 36 5.16 26.48 10.85
C GLU A 36 4.76 25.01 11.02
N ALA A 37 3.50 24.69 10.77
CA ALA A 37 3.01 23.33 10.81
C ALA A 37 3.68 22.44 9.76
N ARG A 38 3.92 22.95 8.54
CA ARG A 38 4.68 22.22 7.51
C ARG A 38 6.11 21.88 7.96
N VAL A 39 6.80 22.81 8.57
CA VAL A 39 8.15 22.55 9.11
C VAL A 39 8.11 21.46 10.17
N LEU A 40 7.17 21.54 11.12
CA LEU A 40 6.99 20.50 12.14
C LEU A 40 6.70 19.12 11.53
N LEU A 41 5.88 19.08 10.47
CA LEU A 41 5.57 17.83 9.77
C LEU A 41 6.83 17.26 9.10
N ILE A 42 7.59 18.06 8.39
CA ILE A 42 8.83 17.62 7.73
C ILE A 42 9.83 17.09 8.76
N ASP A 43 10.01 17.77 9.86
CA ASP A 43 10.90 17.33 10.94
C ASP A 43 10.41 15.99 11.54
N ALA A 44 9.10 15.84 11.75
CA ALA A 44 8.53 14.58 12.21
C ALA A 44 8.84 13.45 11.21
N LEU A 45 8.67 13.69 9.90
CA LEU A 45 8.95 12.71 8.85
C LEU A 45 10.44 12.37 8.76
N ASN A 46 11.33 13.33 8.96
CA ASN A 46 12.77 13.10 9.03
C ASN A 46 13.14 12.15 10.18
N HIS A 47 12.56 12.34 11.36
CA HIS A 47 12.76 11.43 12.48
C HIS A 47 12.15 10.04 12.22
N ILE A 48 10.95 9.98 11.66
CA ILE A 48 10.29 8.72 11.28
C ILE A 48 11.15 7.95 10.27
N SER A 49 11.67 8.60 9.22
CA SER A 49 12.51 7.95 8.21
C SER A 49 13.82 7.38 8.78
N ARG A 50 14.37 8.00 9.83
CA ARG A 50 15.53 7.53 10.59
C ARG A 50 15.18 6.50 11.67
N ARG A 51 13.92 6.06 11.76
CA ARG A 51 13.39 5.16 12.79
C ARG A 51 13.43 5.73 14.22
N GLU A 52 13.52 7.03 14.34
CA GLU A 52 13.48 7.77 15.61
C GLU A 52 12.02 8.04 16.01
N VAL A 53 11.26 6.96 16.24
CA VAL A 53 9.79 6.98 16.34
C VAL A 53 9.30 7.86 17.50
N LYS A 54 10.04 7.89 18.61
CA LYS A 54 9.67 8.72 19.77
C LYS A 54 9.71 10.22 19.45
N GLN A 55 10.79 10.67 18.79
CA GLN A 55 10.96 12.06 18.36
C GLN A 55 9.91 12.45 17.33
N GLY A 56 9.68 11.60 16.33
CA GLY A 56 8.61 11.78 15.34
C GLY A 56 7.23 11.94 16.00
N MET A 57 6.90 11.09 16.97
CA MET A 57 5.62 11.14 17.69
C MET A 57 5.49 12.43 18.53
N GLU A 58 6.55 12.90 19.18
CA GLU A 58 6.51 14.14 19.94
C GLU A 58 6.28 15.37 19.03
N LEU A 59 6.85 15.38 17.82
CA LEU A 59 6.60 16.42 16.85
C LEU A 59 5.17 16.36 16.29
N LEU A 60 4.64 15.16 16.02
CA LEU A 60 3.25 14.99 15.62
C LEU A 60 2.27 15.45 16.73
N LYS A 61 2.58 15.25 18.00
CA LYS A 61 1.77 15.82 19.09
C LYS A 61 1.76 17.36 19.10
N LYS A 62 2.92 17.97 18.82
CA LYS A 62 3.00 19.44 18.68
C LYS A 62 2.26 19.94 17.44
N LEU A 63 2.16 19.12 16.39
CA LEU A 63 1.43 19.44 15.17
C LEU A 63 -0.09 19.39 15.35
N ALA A 64 -0.61 18.58 16.26
CA ALA A 64 -2.05 18.36 16.45
C ALA A 64 -2.90 19.64 16.60
N PRO A 65 -2.45 20.70 17.34
CA PRO A 65 -3.21 21.95 17.45
C PRO A 65 -3.37 22.72 16.12
N PHE A 66 -2.53 22.45 15.14
CA PHE A 66 -2.54 23.11 13.82
C PHE A 66 -3.45 22.44 12.81
N CYS A 67 -4.05 21.28 13.14
CA CYS A 67 -4.94 20.54 12.25
C CYS A 67 -6.31 21.23 12.11
N ALA A 68 -6.35 22.27 11.27
CA ALA A 68 -7.55 23.08 11.05
C ALA A 68 -8.52 22.40 10.08
N TYR A 69 -8.00 21.82 8.98
CA TYR A 69 -8.75 21.23 7.89
C TYR A 69 -8.76 19.69 7.96
N ASP A 70 -9.63 19.06 7.18
CA ASP A 70 -9.72 17.59 7.13
C ASP A 70 -8.45 16.96 6.54
N GLU A 71 -7.83 17.61 5.56
CA GLU A 71 -6.56 17.22 4.98
C GLU A 71 -5.44 17.18 6.03
N ASP A 72 -5.37 18.20 6.89
CA ASP A 72 -4.40 18.28 8.00
C ASP A 72 -4.62 17.14 8.99
N ARG A 73 -5.89 16.94 9.38
CA ARG A 73 -6.28 15.91 10.34
C ARG A 73 -6.01 14.51 9.80
N ALA A 74 -6.28 14.30 8.51
CA ALA A 74 -6.04 13.02 7.85
C ALA A 74 -4.53 12.73 7.71
N ALA A 75 -3.72 13.72 7.31
CA ALA A 75 -2.28 13.60 7.24
C ALA A 75 -1.68 13.31 8.63
N TRP A 76 -2.06 14.08 9.64
CA TRP A 76 -1.63 13.87 11.03
C TRP A 76 -1.99 12.46 11.53
N ALA A 77 -3.22 11.99 11.27
CA ALA A 77 -3.67 10.66 11.65
C ALA A 77 -2.86 9.57 10.93
N PHE A 78 -2.60 9.73 9.62
CA PHE A 78 -1.82 8.78 8.84
C PHE A 78 -0.39 8.64 9.37
N PHE A 79 0.30 9.75 9.61
CA PHE A 79 1.69 9.69 10.10
C PHE A 79 1.77 9.22 11.56
N THR A 80 0.74 9.49 12.37
CA THR A 80 0.61 8.87 13.69
C THR A 80 0.48 7.36 13.58
N GLY A 81 -0.34 6.86 12.64
CA GLY A 81 -0.45 5.44 12.32
C GLY A 81 0.87 4.82 11.87
N LEU A 82 1.65 5.55 11.05
CA LEU A 82 2.96 5.13 10.60
C LEU A 82 3.96 4.99 11.78
N CYS A 83 3.92 5.89 12.74
CA CYS A 83 4.71 5.77 13.97
C CYS A 83 4.35 4.48 14.75
N PHE A 84 3.06 4.17 14.89
CA PHE A 84 2.62 2.95 15.55
C PHE A 84 2.97 1.69 14.75
N GLU A 85 2.94 1.74 13.41
CA GLU A 85 3.42 0.66 12.55
C GLU A 85 4.90 0.34 12.84
N MET A 86 5.73 1.37 12.89
CA MET A 86 7.16 1.24 13.16
C MET A 86 7.47 0.77 14.59
N ALA A 87 6.62 1.13 15.54
CA ALA A 87 6.69 0.68 16.93
C ALA A 87 6.16 -0.76 17.12
N GLY A 88 5.58 -1.39 16.09
CA GLY A 88 4.96 -2.71 16.18
C GLY A 88 3.61 -2.71 16.94
N ALA A 89 3.06 -1.56 17.23
CA ALA A 89 1.81 -1.39 17.98
C ALA A 89 0.61 -1.53 17.03
N ARG A 90 0.28 -2.78 16.67
CA ARG A 90 -0.65 -3.13 15.59
C ARG A 90 -2.05 -2.56 15.75
N GLU A 91 -2.63 -2.64 16.94
CA GLU A 91 -4.00 -2.18 17.18
C GLU A 91 -4.11 -0.67 16.98
N GLN A 92 -3.18 0.08 17.56
CA GLN A 92 -3.13 1.54 17.41
C GLN A 92 -2.86 1.93 15.95
N MET A 93 -1.96 1.24 15.27
CA MET A 93 -1.70 1.42 13.84
C MET A 93 -2.99 1.32 13.02
N LEU A 94 -3.78 0.25 13.22
CA LEU A 94 -5.03 0.04 12.48
C LEU A 94 -6.05 1.14 12.77
N GLN A 95 -6.24 1.51 14.04
CA GLN A 95 -7.17 2.59 14.44
C GLN A 95 -6.80 3.93 13.79
N TRP A 96 -5.51 4.26 13.77
CA TRP A 96 -5.06 5.51 13.19
C TRP A 96 -5.15 5.55 11.66
N TYR A 97 -4.85 4.45 10.97
CA TYR A 97 -5.06 4.37 9.52
C TYR A 97 -6.54 4.41 9.16
N GLN A 98 -7.41 3.72 9.93
CA GLN A 98 -8.85 3.81 9.73
C GLN A 98 -9.34 5.25 9.88
N ARG A 99 -8.94 5.93 10.95
CA ARG A 99 -9.28 7.34 11.16
C ARG A 99 -8.78 8.24 10.03
N ALA A 100 -7.57 8.02 9.53
CA ALA A 100 -7.03 8.78 8.40
C ALA A 100 -7.86 8.60 7.12
N GLY A 101 -8.30 7.38 6.82
CA GLY A 101 -9.15 7.09 5.66
C GLY A 101 -10.57 7.66 5.80
N GLU A 102 -11.16 7.60 6.99
CA GLU A 102 -12.50 8.15 7.27
C GLU A 102 -12.55 9.68 7.13
N ILE A 103 -11.47 10.37 7.51
CA ILE A 103 -11.37 11.83 7.40
C ILE A 103 -11.00 12.24 5.97
N GLY A 104 -9.98 11.60 5.40
CA GLY A 104 -9.43 11.92 4.09
C GLY A 104 -10.08 11.10 2.97
N HIS A 105 -11.27 11.48 2.53
CA HIS A 105 -12.10 10.74 1.55
C HIS A 105 -11.40 10.32 0.24
N ARG A 106 -10.28 10.95 -0.12
CA ARG A 106 -9.49 10.62 -1.32
C ARG A 106 -8.11 10.05 -1.01
N PHE A 107 -7.83 9.73 0.25
CA PHE A 107 -6.54 9.21 0.66
C PHE A 107 -6.48 7.69 0.50
N TYR A 108 -5.96 7.21 -0.62
CA TYR A 108 -5.79 5.78 -0.88
C TYR A 108 -4.74 5.09 0.03
N LEU A 109 -3.72 5.83 0.51
CA LEU A 109 -2.62 5.25 1.29
C LEU A 109 -3.06 4.58 2.60
N PRO A 110 -3.94 5.18 3.43
CA PRO A 110 -4.47 4.50 4.62
C PRO A 110 -5.13 3.16 4.28
N TYR A 111 -5.94 3.13 3.22
CA TYR A 111 -6.62 1.91 2.79
C TYR A 111 -5.66 0.85 2.29
N LEU A 112 -4.59 1.21 1.56
CA LEU A 112 -3.53 0.27 1.20
C LEU A 112 -2.81 -0.30 2.43
N LYS A 113 -2.59 0.49 3.47
CA LYS A 113 -1.99 0.03 4.72
C LYS A 113 -2.92 -0.95 5.47
N LEU A 114 -4.19 -0.61 5.59
CA LEU A 114 -5.22 -1.48 6.18
C LEU A 114 -5.37 -2.79 5.40
N ALA A 115 -5.44 -2.71 4.06
CA ALA A 115 -5.52 -3.86 3.18
C ALA A 115 -4.34 -4.82 3.35
N LYS A 116 -3.11 -4.30 3.35
CA LYS A 116 -1.89 -5.09 3.57
C LYS A 116 -1.90 -5.77 4.95
N ALA A 117 -2.33 -5.06 6.00
CA ALA A 117 -2.42 -5.62 7.34
C ALA A 117 -3.48 -6.72 7.46
N ALA A 118 -4.63 -6.56 6.82
CA ALA A 118 -5.69 -7.56 6.76
C ALA A 118 -5.24 -8.79 5.93
N HIS A 119 -4.62 -8.57 4.76
CA HIS A 119 -4.08 -9.62 3.90
C HIS A 119 -3.02 -10.47 4.64
N ALA A 120 -2.06 -9.83 5.30
CA ALA A 120 -1.04 -10.51 6.09
C ALA A 120 -1.61 -11.37 7.23
N SER A 121 -2.85 -11.08 7.65
CA SER A 121 -3.58 -11.84 8.68
C SER A 121 -4.58 -12.82 8.09
N ALA A 122 -4.50 -13.11 6.78
CA ALA A 122 -5.44 -13.95 6.04
C ALA A 122 -6.93 -13.51 6.14
N ARG A 123 -7.19 -12.23 6.49
CA ARG A 123 -8.54 -11.65 6.50
C ARG A 123 -8.89 -11.13 5.10
N PHE A 124 -8.95 -12.06 4.12
CA PHE A 124 -9.02 -11.72 2.69
C PHE A 124 -10.28 -10.93 2.31
N LYS A 125 -11.42 -11.20 2.96
CA LYS A 125 -12.66 -10.45 2.70
C LYS A 125 -12.53 -8.97 3.08
N GLU A 126 -11.91 -8.70 4.21
CA GLU A 126 -11.65 -7.34 4.69
C GLU A 126 -10.57 -6.66 3.84
N ALA A 127 -9.48 -7.39 3.55
CA ALA A 127 -8.41 -6.90 2.67
C ALA A 127 -8.94 -6.52 1.28
N LYS A 128 -9.84 -7.34 0.69
CA LYS A 128 -10.52 -7.05 -0.56
C LYS A 128 -11.22 -5.70 -0.50
N GLY A 129 -12.07 -5.48 0.51
CA GLY A 129 -12.81 -4.21 0.65
C GLY A 129 -11.89 -2.99 0.73
N TYR A 130 -10.80 -3.07 1.49
CA TYR A 130 -9.83 -1.98 1.56
C TYR A 130 -9.06 -1.76 0.26
N TYR A 131 -8.72 -2.84 -0.49
CA TYR A 131 -8.09 -2.67 -1.81
C TYR A 131 -9.05 -2.06 -2.81
N GLU A 132 -10.32 -2.45 -2.81
CA GLU A 132 -11.37 -1.85 -3.65
C GLU A 132 -11.50 -0.35 -3.35
N THR A 133 -11.62 0.03 -2.08
CA THR A 133 -11.66 1.46 -1.70
C THR A 133 -10.39 2.21 -2.14
N ALA A 134 -9.21 1.61 -2.01
CA ALA A 134 -7.97 2.25 -2.45
C ALA A 134 -7.93 2.42 -3.98
N VAL A 135 -8.44 1.47 -4.75
CA VAL A 135 -8.59 1.56 -6.21
C VAL A 135 -9.54 2.67 -6.59
N ASP A 136 -10.71 2.75 -5.93
CA ASP A 136 -11.70 3.79 -6.18
C ASP A 136 -11.10 5.19 -5.94
N CYS A 137 -10.43 5.40 -4.80
CA CYS A 137 -9.73 6.66 -4.52
C CYS A 137 -8.70 7.02 -5.59
N LEU A 138 -7.93 6.03 -6.08
CA LEU A 138 -6.93 6.26 -7.13
C LEU A 138 -7.58 6.59 -8.48
N LEU A 139 -8.69 5.95 -8.83
CA LEU A 139 -9.42 6.20 -10.07
C LEU A 139 -10.15 7.55 -10.08
N GLU A 140 -10.53 8.07 -8.92
CA GLU A 140 -11.13 9.40 -8.78
C GLU A 140 -10.10 10.53 -8.94
N MET A 141 -8.80 10.23 -8.87
CA MET A 141 -7.75 11.23 -9.09
C MET A 141 -7.65 11.60 -10.58
N PRO A 142 -7.33 12.86 -10.91
CA PRO A 142 -6.99 13.24 -12.29
C PRO A 142 -5.85 12.36 -12.84
N ASP A 143 -5.90 12.04 -14.14
CA ASP A 143 -4.94 11.12 -14.76
C ASP A 143 -3.47 11.53 -14.55
N GLN A 144 -3.17 12.84 -14.58
CA GLN A 144 -1.82 13.36 -14.38
C GLN A 144 -1.31 13.22 -12.94
N ASP A 145 -2.21 13.09 -11.96
CA ASP A 145 -1.89 13.02 -10.53
C ASP A 145 -1.98 11.58 -10.00
N ARG A 146 -2.50 10.66 -10.83
CA ARG A 146 -2.72 9.28 -10.46
C ARG A 146 -1.42 8.49 -10.35
N ASP A 147 -1.18 7.87 -9.22
CA ASP A 147 -0.06 6.92 -9.06
C ASP A 147 -0.42 5.56 -9.70
N GLU A 148 -0.14 5.43 -11.01
CA GLU A 148 -0.38 4.21 -11.77
C GLU A 148 0.33 2.99 -11.19
N ARG A 149 1.50 3.19 -10.58
CA ARG A 149 2.25 2.09 -9.94
C ARG A 149 1.50 1.59 -8.72
N MET A 150 0.92 2.49 -7.91
CA MET A 150 0.11 2.09 -6.76
C MET A 150 -1.19 1.44 -7.19
N LEU A 151 -1.80 1.94 -8.25
CA LEU A 151 -3.02 1.35 -8.82
C LEU A 151 -2.75 -0.08 -9.33
N GLY A 152 -1.67 -0.32 -10.08
CA GLY A 152 -1.26 -1.66 -10.50
C GLY A 152 -0.95 -2.59 -9.32
N SER A 153 -0.32 -2.06 -8.27
CA SER A 153 -0.07 -2.83 -7.04
C SER A 153 -1.36 -3.19 -6.29
N ALA A 154 -2.32 -2.26 -6.21
CA ALA A 154 -3.62 -2.49 -5.59
C ALA A 154 -4.39 -3.60 -6.32
N TYR A 155 -4.49 -3.52 -7.65
CA TYR A 155 -5.13 -4.57 -8.45
C TYR A 155 -4.43 -5.93 -8.34
N THR A 156 -3.10 -5.96 -8.31
CA THR A 156 -2.33 -7.21 -8.09
C THR A 156 -2.67 -7.86 -6.75
N ASN A 157 -2.73 -7.08 -5.68
CA ASN A 157 -3.09 -7.61 -4.37
C ASN A 157 -4.58 -7.97 -4.26
N LEU A 158 -5.44 -7.21 -4.95
CA LEU A 158 -6.88 -7.54 -5.08
C LEU A 158 -7.06 -8.87 -5.80
N THR A 159 -6.31 -9.13 -6.88
CA THR A 159 -6.28 -10.45 -7.55
C THR A 159 -5.96 -11.57 -6.57
N SER A 160 -4.95 -11.38 -5.74
CA SER A 160 -4.59 -12.39 -4.72
C SER A 160 -5.70 -12.60 -3.71
N CYS A 161 -6.33 -11.54 -3.19
CA CYS A 161 -7.45 -11.66 -2.25
C CYS A 161 -8.65 -12.38 -2.88
N LEU A 162 -9.02 -12.01 -4.12
CA LEU A 162 -10.13 -12.62 -4.84
C LEU A 162 -9.88 -14.11 -5.13
N THR A 163 -8.63 -14.47 -5.46
CA THR A 163 -8.22 -15.87 -5.64
C THR A 163 -8.41 -16.67 -4.35
N MET A 164 -7.95 -16.13 -3.21
CA MET A 164 -8.11 -16.78 -1.91
C MET A 164 -9.57 -16.87 -1.44
N LEU A 165 -10.44 -16.02 -1.98
CA LEU A 165 -11.90 -16.05 -1.77
C LEU A 165 -12.63 -16.90 -2.81
N HIS A 166 -11.94 -17.61 -3.69
CA HIS A 166 -12.49 -18.43 -4.79
C HIS A 166 -13.35 -17.62 -5.79
N GLN A 167 -13.16 -16.30 -5.86
CA GLN A 167 -13.87 -15.41 -6.78
C GLN A 167 -13.08 -15.26 -8.09
N TYR A 168 -12.85 -16.38 -8.79
CA TYR A 168 -11.92 -16.48 -9.94
C TYR A 168 -12.22 -15.52 -11.10
N PRO A 169 -13.49 -15.37 -11.56
CA PRO A 169 -13.79 -14.41 -12.63
C PRO A 169 -13.43 -12.96 -12.25
N ALA A 170 -13.70 -12.55 -11.01
CA ALA A 170 -13.33 -11.23 -10.51
C ALA A 170 -11.81 -11.09 -10.33
N ALA A 171 -11.13 -12.15 -9.88
CA ALA A 171 -9.68 -12.19 -9.79
C ALA A 171 -9.01 -12.02 -11.16
N GLU A 172 -9.53 -12.69 -12.21
CA GLU A 172 -9.02 -12.53 -13.56
C GLU A 172 -9.25 -11.12 -14.12
N ALA A 173 -10.41 -10.51 -13.82
CA ALA A 173 -10.67 -9.12 -14.19
C ALA A 173 -9.70 -8.15 -13.50
N ALA A 174 -9.50 -8.28 -12.19
CA ALA A 174 -8.55 -7.47 -11.44
C ALA A 174 -7.11 -7.63 -11.95
N TRP A 175 -6.70 -8.86 -12.30
CA TRP A 175 -5.39 -9.11 -12.89
C TRP A 175 -5.22 -8.43 -14.25
N LYS A 176 -6.25 -8.47 -15.13
CA LYS A 176 -6.24 -7.76 -16.42
C LYS A 176 -6.08 -6.26 -16.25
N GLU A 177 -6.74 -5.68 -15.24
CA GLU A 177 -6.54 -4.27 -14.90
C GLU A 177 -5.10 -4.01 -14.41
N ALA A 178 -4.56 -4.87 -13.53
CA ALA A 178 -3.19 -4.72 -13.06
C ALA A 178 -2.15 -4.67 -14.19
N GLN A 179 -2.39 -5.40 -15.29
CA GLN A 179 -1.48 -5.42 -16.45
C GLN A 179 -1.45 -4.11 -17.26
N ARG A 180 -2.47 -3.25 -17.15
CA ARG A 180 -2.50 -1.94 -17.81
C ARG A 180 -1.52 -0.96 -17.19
N TYR A 181 -1.18 -1.21 -15.94
CA TYR A 181 -0.26 -0.41 -15.15
C TYR A 181 1.06 -1.17 -15.02
N THR A 182 2.13 -0.53 -14.74
CA THR A 182 3.51 -1.02 -14.74
C THR A 182 3.67 -2.50 -14.37
N LEU A 183 4.37 -3.29 -15.20
CA LEU A 183 4.72 -4.69 -14.94
C LEU A 183 5.43 -4.84 -13.59
N GLN A 184 4.73 -5.41 -12.63
CA GLN A 184 5.28 -5.66 -11.29
C GLN A 184 5.52 -7.17 -11.11
N PRO A 185 6.59 -7.57 -10.39
CA PRO A 185 6.86 -9.00 -10.14
C PRO A 185 5.70 -9.71 -9.47
N GLY A 186 4.93 -8.98 -8.67
CA GLY A 186 3.74 -9.50 -8.01
C GLY A 186 2.62 -9.89 -8.97
N ALA A 187 2.50 -9.25 -10.14
CA ALA A 187 1.41 -9.52 -11.08
C ALA A 187 1.51 -10.90 -11.70
N ASP A 188 2.71 -11.33 -12.14
CA ASP A 188 2.90 -12.70 -12.67
C ASP A 188 2.77 -13.75 -11.56
N ALA A 189 3.21 -13.46 -10.34
CA ALA A 189 3.02 -14.35 -9.21
C ALA A 189 1.52 -14.53 -8.87
N ALA A 190 0.76 -13.43 -8.81
CA ALA A 190 -0.68 -13.47 -8.56
C ALA A 190 -1.42 -14.23 -9.66
N ALA A 191 -1.05 -14.03 -10.93
CA ALA A 191 -1.61 -14.75 -12.07
C ALA A 191 -1.29 -16.25 -11.99
N ALA A 192 -0.05 -16.63 -11.73
CA ALA A 192 0.33 -18.04 -11.59
C ALA A 192 -0.48 -18.75 -10.50
N ILE A 193 -0.70 -18.08 -9.35
CA ILE A 193 -1.51 -18.61 -8.24
C ILE A 193 -2.99 -18.70 -8.66
N LEU A 194 -3.52 -17.68 -9.33
CA LEU A 194 -4.90 -17.67 -9.84
C LEU A 194 -5.13 -18.84 -10.81
N TYR A 195 -4.26 -18.99 -11.81
CA TYR A 195 -4.41 -20.04 -12.81
C TYR A 195 -4.16 -21.45 -12.25
N ALA A 196 -3.29 -21.57 -11.23
CA ALA A 196 -3.18 -22.82 -10.48
C ALA A 196 -4.50 -23.17 -9.75
N ALA A 197 -5.16 -22.18 -9.13
CA ALA A 197 -6.43 -22.39 -8.46
C ALA A 197 -7.59 -22.75 -9.40
N ILE A 198 -7.52 -22.28 -10.67
CA ILE A 198 -8.47 -22.66 -11.74
C ILE A 198 -8.13 -24.03 -12.35
N GLY A 199 -6.89 -24.52 -12.18
CA GLY A 199 -6.40 -25.78 -12.77
C GLY A 199 -5.79 -25.61 -14.17
N ASP A 200 -5.51 -24.38 -14.62
CA ASP A 200 -4.91 -24.08 -15.94
C ASP A 200 -3.37 -24.12 -15.85
N ALA A 201 -2.83 -25.33 -15.95
CA ALA A 201 -1.39 -25.57 -15.84
C ALA A 201 -0.56 -24.90 -16.97
N GLU A 202 -1.15 -24.69 -18.14
CA GLU A 202 -0.48 -24.04 -19.27
C GLU A 202 -0.22 -22.55 -18.96
N LYS A 203 -1.23 -21.83 -18.49
CA LYS A 203 -1.06 -20.44 -18.07
C LYS A 203 -0.16 -20.31 -16.86
N VAL A 204 -0.20 -21.25 -15.92
CA VAL A 204 0.76 -21.29 -14.80
C VAL A 204 2.19 -21.31 -15.33
N ALA A 205 2.50 -22.20 -16.31
CA ALA A 205 3.84 -22.30 -16.88
C ALA A 205 4.30 -20.99 -17.53
N VAL A 206 3.42 -20.32 -18.29
CA VAL A 206 3.71 -19.04 -18.95
C VAL A 206 4.08 -17.95 -17.92
N HIS A 207 3.30 -17.81 -16.84
CA HIS A 207 3.56 -16.79 -15.82
C HIS A 207 4.78 -17.14 -14.96
N MET A 208 5.01 -18.42 -14.70
CA MET A 208 6.19 -18.88 -13.99
C MET A 208 7.48 -18.63 -14.77
N GLU A 209 7.50 -18.87 -16.09
CA GLU A 209 8.66 -18.59 -16.95
C GLU A 209 9.02 -17.10 -16.93
N ARG A 210 8.02 -16.21 -17.04
CA ARG A 210 8.23 -14.75 -16.93
C ARG A 210 8.81 -14.35 -15.57
N LEU A 211 8.25 -14.93 -14.50
CA LEU A 211 8.67 -14.65 -13.14
C LEU A 211 10.10 -15.11 -12.88
N GLU A 212 10.48 -16.30 -13.37
CA GLU A 212 11.83 -16.86 -13.25
C GLU A 212 12.87 -16.01 -13.98
N LYS A 213 12.52 -15.53 -15.16
CA LYS A 213 13.40 -14.68 -15.97
C LYS A 213 13.64 -13.30 -15.35
N SER A 214 12.58 -12.71 -14.79
CA SER A 214 12.62 -11.31 -14.33
C SER A 214 12.86 -11.18 -12.82
N TYR A 215 12.37 -12.15 -12.02
CA TYR A 215 12.35 -12.06 -10.56
C TYR A 215 12.55 -13.42 -9.87
N PRO A 216 13.73 -14.04 -10.00
CA PRO A 216 13.98 -15.42 -9.54
C PRO A 216 13.74 -15.62 -8.03
N ALA A 217 13.91 -14.59 -7.20
CA ALA A 217 13.64 -14.66 -5.76
C ALA A 217 12.14 -14.87 -5.46
N TYR A 218 11.24 -14.30 -6.27
CA TYR A 218 9.80 -14.52 -6.16
C TYR A 218 9.37 -15.86 -6.75
N ALA A 219 10.04 -16.32 -7.80
CA ALA A 219 9.71 -17.54 -8.52
C ALA A 219 9.73 -18.80 -7.64
N ALA A 220 10.72 -18.93 -6.76
CA ALA A 220 10.86 -20.11 -5.89
C ALA A 220 9.64 -20.33 -4.98
N ARG A 221 9.19 -19.27 -4.30
CA ARG A 221 8.02 -19.31 -3.41
C ARG A 221 6.73 -19.53 -4.19
N THR A 222 6.57 -18.85 -5.34
CA THR A 222 5.37 -18.99 -6.19
C THR A 222 5.27 -20.40 -6.76
N ARG A 223 6.40 -21.01 -7.20
CA ARG A 223 6.44 -22.37 -7.70
C ARG A 223 5.97 -23.38 -6.67
N GLU A 224 6.43 -23.26 -5.42
CA GLU A 224 5.99 -24.17 -4.37
C GLU A 224 4.48 -24.02 -4.09
N MET A 225 3.97 -22.79 -4.03
CA MET A 225 2.55 -22.53 -3.81
C MET A 225 1.70 -23.07 -4.97
N THR A 226 2.06 -22.79 -6.23
CA THR A 226 1.33 -23.29 -7.39
C THR A 226 1.36 -24.82 -7.49
N ARG A 227 2.48 -25.46 -7.13
CA ARG A 227 2.61 -26.91 -7.07
C ARG A 227 1.64 -27.50 -6.02
N GLN A 228 1.57 -26.93 -4.83
CA GLN A 228 0.65 -27.37 -3.78
C GLN A 228 -0.81 -27.21 -4.18
N ILE A 229 -1.16 -26.10 -4.84
CA ILE A 229 -2.52 -25.86 -5.34
C ILE A 229 -2.88 -26.89 -6.41
N LEU A 230 -2.04 -27.07 -7.44
CA LEU A 230 -2.28 -28.01 -8.53
C LEU A 230 -2.33 -29.47 -8.05
N SER A 231 -1.59 -29.83 -7.00
CA SER A 231 -1.65 -31.17 -6.40
C SER A 231 -2.83 -31.34 -5.43
N GLY A 232 -3.56 -30.28 -5.08
CA GLY A 232 -4.64 -30.30 -4.10
C GLY A 232 -4.17 -30.42 -2.63
N THR A 233 -2.86 -30.19 -2.38
CA THR A 233 -2.30 -30.26 -1.02
C THR A 233 -2.29 -28.91 -0.31
N HIS A 234 -2.66 -27.85 -1.00
CA HIS A 234 -2.75 -26.53 -0.38
C HIS A 234 -4.04 -26.39 0.44
N PRO A 235 -3.98 -26.02 1.73
CA PRO A 235 -5.15 -26.04 2.61
C PRO A 235 -6.30 -25.12 2.19
N ALA A 236 -6.02 -24.02 1.48
CA ALA A 236 -7.04 -23.12 0.95
C ALA A 236 -7.65 -23.59 -0.37
N PHE A 237 -7.10 -24.61 -1.05
CA PHE A 237 -7.53 -25.11 -2.35
C PHE A 237 -7.56 -26.64 -2.33
N PRO A 238 -8.37 -27.29 -1.48
CA PRO A 238 -8.50 -28.74 -1.48
C PRO A 238 -9.14 -29.20 -2.80
N ARG A 239 -8.70 -30.33 -3.35
CA ARG A 239 -9.44 -30.96 -4.45
C ARG A 239 -10.76 -31.47 -3.94
N GLU A 240 -11.85 -31.10 -4.61
CA GLU A 240 -13.18 -31.68 -4.38
C GLU A 240 -13.25 -33.14 -4.93
N ASN A 241 -12.44 -34.04 -4.43
CA ASN A 241 -12.60 -35.45 -4.73
C ASN A 241 -11.85 -36.29 -3.70
N GLU A 242 -12.56 -36.59 -2.65
CA GLU A 242 -12.39 -37.81 -1.86
C GLU A 242 -13.44 -37.81 -0.72
N THR A 243 -14.74 -37.70 -1.11
CA THR A 243 -15.84 -38.13 -0.23
C THR A 243 -16.71 -39.12 -0.96
#